data_f294f6d86fcf33b25a528b4f0c31f0b2
#
_entry.id   f294f6d86fcf33b25a528b4f0c31f0b2
#
_cell.length_a   1.000
_cell.length_b   1.000
_cell.length_c   1.000
_cell.angle_alpha   90.00
_cell.angle_beta   90.00
_cell.angle_gamma   90.00
#
_symmetry.space_group_name_H-M   'P 1'
#
loop_
_entity.id
_entity.type
_entity.pdbx_description
1 polymer ?
#
loop_
_entity_poly.entity_id
_entity_poly.type
_entity_poly.pdbx_seq_one_letter_code
_entity_poly.pdbx_strand_id
1 'polypeptide(L)'
;MKIGFFVDVFYPMIDGVIKVVDNYASLLTARGNEVTVFCPSGTEKHDDGIYPYKVVRCEALSAQKFDYVLPLPALDLSFLNELQKSDLDIVHIHSPFTVGMIGKEYALKNEIPLVATLHSQYKQDFERTLKLKTSVEIAMRAIMQVFNSCDECYTVNEAIRKLYIDEYGLTSPCFIRPNATSHKPIDDKKSAYKFVNDMFSIDEKENMLLFVGRINYLKNVDFIVRSLKILKNKGFPFKMLFVGSGEDEEQLHALTEQLGLTKNVIFAGRISGKESLEKIYARAELFLFPSMYDTNSLVQIEAACQGTPTLFLRGAKTAGTITENVNGFLCAPYEEAYADKIADVLTDKALYDKVSANAKRDLYKTWDEVTDMINADYVRLTSKSKK
;
A
#
# COMPACT_ATOMS: atom_id res chain seq x y z
N MET A 1 -23.34 -1.64 14.07
CA MET A 1 -23.77 -1.68 12.65
C MET A 1 -23.34 -3.01 12.05
N LYS A 2 -24.07 -3.49 11.06
CA LYS A 2 -23.70 -4.65 10.22
C LYS A 2 -23.01 -4.13 8.95
N ILE A 3 -21.72 -4.39 8.83
CA ILE A 3 -20.86 -3.83 7.78
C ILE A 3 -20.42 -4.93 6.83
N GLY A 4 -20.64 -4.75 5.54
CA GLY A 4 -20.15 -5.66 4.51
C GLY A 4 -18.94 -5.10 3.78
N PHE A 5 -17.81 -5.77 3.82
CA PHE A 5 -16.62 -5.48 3.00
C PHE A 5 -16.60 -6.41 1.79
N PHE A 6 -16.41 -5.84 0.61
CA PHE A 6 -16.39 -6.59 -0.66
C PHE A 6 -15.04 -6.38 -1.35
N VAL A 7 -14.31 -7.48 -1.54
CA VAL A 7 -12.96 -7.45 -2.09
C VAL A 7 -12.70 -8.66 -2.99
N ASP A 8 -12.07 -8.45 -4.15
CA ASP A 8 -11.79 -9.52 -5.11
C ASP A 8 -10.44 -10.24 -4.84
N VAL A 9 -9.77 -9.90 -3.74
CA VAL A 9 -8.52 -10.52 -3.26
C VAL A 9 -8.57 -10.66 -1.75
N PHE A 10 -8.17 -11.81 -1.19
CA PHE A 10 -8.09 -12.00 0.26
C PHE A 10 -7.06 -13.08 0.61
N TYR A 11 -6.74 -13.24 1.89
CA TYR A 11 -5.82 -14.29 2.33
C TYR A 11 -6.21 -15.67 1.78
N PRO A 12 -5.24 -16.54 1.41
CA PRO A 12 -3.79 -16.46 1.70
C PRO A 12 -2.96 -15.61 0.72
N MET A 13 -3.56 -14.91 -0.23
CA MET A 13 -2.82 -13.98 -1.10
C MET A 13 -2.15 -12.87 -0.29
N ILE A 14 -1.05 -12.31 -0.82
CA ILE A 14 -0.30 -11.22 -0.17
C ILE A 14 -0.46 -9.95 -1.00
N ASP A 15 -1.27 -9.02 -0.49
CA ASP A 15 -1.54 -7.74 -1.14
C ASP A 15 -1.75 -6.62 -0.11
N GLY A 16 -1.46 -5.38 -0.48
CA GLY A 16 -1.66 -4.22 0.40
C GLY A 16 -3.13 -3.96 0.72
N VAL A 17 -4.04 -4.24 -0.22
CA VAL A 17 -5.49 -4.09 -0.02
C VAL A 17 -6.00 -5.04 1.06
N ILE A 18 -5.48 -6.28 1.08
CA ILE A 18 -5.85 -7.28 2.09
C ILE A 18 -5.51 -6.77 3.49
N LYS A 19 -4.32 -6.17 3.67
CA LYS A 19 -3.92 -5.59 4.96
C LYS A 19 -4.84 -4.46 5.40
N VAL A 20 -5.31 -3.62 4.46
CA VAL A 20 -6.26 -2.55 4.77
C VAL A 20 -7.60 -3.12 5.22
N VAL A 21 -8.16 -4.07 4.45
CA VAL A 21 -9.45 -4.73 4.76
C VAL A 21 -9.40 -5.42 6.11
N ASP A 22 -8.35 -6.21 6.38
CA ASP A 22 -8.18 -6.95 7.63
C ASP A 22 -8.07 -6.02 8.85
N ASN A 23 -7.26 -4.95 8.75
CA ASN A 23 -7.15 -3.98 9.86
C ASN A 23 -8.48 -3.27 10.12
N TYR A 24 -9.17 -2.80 9.08
CA TYR A 24 -10.49 -2.17 9.24
C TYR A 24 -11.51 -3.15 9.83
N ALA A 25 -11.60 -4.37 9.30
CA ALA A 25 -12.54 -5.37 9.77
C ALA A 25 -12.29 -5.74 11.24
N SER A 26 -11.04 -5.99 11.61
CA SER A 26 -10.64 -6.31 12.98
C SER A 26 -10.96 -5.19 13.96
N LEU A 27 -10.60 -3.95 13.62
CA LEU A 27 -10.79 -2.82 14.51
C LEU A 27 -12.25 -2.38 14.60
N LEU A 28 -13.03 -2.45 13.52
CA LEU A 28 -14.46 -2.17 13.55
C LEU A 28 -15.21 -3.22 14.38
N THR A 29 -14.81 -4.49 14.29
CA THR A 29 -15.35 -5.55 15.15
C THR A 29 -15.03 -5.29 16.61
N ALA A 30 -13.80 -4.90 16.93
CA ALA A 30 -13.40 -4.53 18.30
C ALA A 30 -14.19 -3.32 18.84
N ARG A 31 -14.75 -2.47 17.97
CA ARG A 31 -15.64 -1.35 18.30
C ARG A 31 -17.12 -1.75 18.42
N GLY A 32 -17.42 -3.06 18.39
CA GLY A 32 -18.78 -3.60 18.58
C GLY A 32 -19.63 -3.60 17.30
N ASN A 33 -19.05 -3.50 16.12
CA ASN A 33 -19.74 -3.72 14.86
C ASN A 33 -19.75 -5.20 14.48
N GLU A 34 -20.76 -5.64 13.73
CA GLU A 34 -20.78 -6.94 13.07
C GLU A 34 -20.19 -6.77 11.67
N VAL A 35 -18.98 -7.27 11.46
CA VAL A 35 -18.28 -7.13 10.16
C VAL A 35 -18.27 -8.46 9.44
N THR A 36 -18.62 -8.43 8.16
CA THR A 36 -18.50 -9.57 7.25
C THR A 36 -17.65 -9.18 6.04
N VAL A 37 -16.59 -9.94 5.79
CA VAL A 37 -15.75 -9.80 4.59
C VAL A 37 -16.21 -10.79 3.54
N PHE A 38 -16.69 -10.31 2.40
CA PHE A 38 -17.08 -11.06 1.22
C PHE A 38 -15.91 -11.08 0.23
N CYS A 39 -15.37 -12.26 -0.07
CA CYS A 39 -14.14 -12.42 -0.84
C CYS A 39 -14.13 -13.75 -1.63
N PRO A 40 -13.19 -13.95 -2.56
CA PRO A 40 -13.04 -15.23 -3.24
C PRO A 40 -12.39 -16.29 -2.34
N SER A 41 -12.64 -17.56 -2.68
CA SER A 41 -11.81 -18.67 -2.23
C SER A 41 -10.41 -18.55 -2.83
N GLY A 42 -9.38 -18.83 -2.03
CA GLY A 42 -8.01 -18.90 -2.50
C GLY A 42 -7.69 -20.23 -3.20
N THR A 43 -6.50 -20.35 -3.75
CA THR A 43 -5.98 -21.61 -4.32
C THR A 43 -5.67 -22.66 -3.25
N GLU A 44 -5.50 -22.24 -2.02
CA GLU A 44 -5.20 -23.08 -0.86
C GLU A 44 -6.29 -22.94 0.21
N LYS A 45 -6.46 -24.00 1.02
CA LYS A 45 -7.36 -23.93 2.18
C LYS A 45 -6.80 -22.94 3.19
N HIS A 46 -7.66 -22.05 3.66
CA HIS A 46 -7.35 -21.08 4.68
C HIS A 46 -8.33 -21.22 5.85
N ASP A 47 -7.84 -21.13 7.06
CA ASP A 47 -8.68 -21.15 8.26
C ASP A 47 -9.22 -19.75 8.55
N ASP A 48 -10.47 -19.52 8.21
CA ASP A 48 -11.13 -18.24 8.44
C ASP A 48 -11.55 -18.03 9.91
N GLY A 49 -11.47 -19.09 10.75
CA GLY A 49 -11.77 -19.01 12.17
C GLY A 49 -10.75 -18.22 13.01
N ILE A 50 -9.62 -17.86 12.42
CA ILE A 50 -8.60 -17.02 13.08
C ILE A 50 -8.97 -15.54 13.15
N TYR A 51 -9.94 -15.09 12.32
CA TYR A 51 -10.34 -13.68 12.27
C TYR A 51 -11.41 -13.34 13.32
N PRO A 52 -11.40 -12.14 13.91
CA PRO A 52 -12.43 -11.71 14.84
C PRO A 52 -13.75 -11.32 14.16
N TYR A 53 -13.79 -11.35 12.83
CA TYR A 53 -14.94 -11.01 11.97
C TYR A 53 -15.33 -12.21 11.11
N LYS A 54 -16.53 -12.17 10.54
CA LYS A 54 -17.03 -13.23 9.64
C LYS A 54 -16.38 -13.08 8.24
N VAL A 55 -15.96 -14.21 7.65
CA VAL A 55 -15.52 -14.28 6.25
C VAL A 55 -16.51 -15.15 5.47
N VAL A 56 -16.97 -14.67 4.32
CA VAL A 56 -17.82 -15.40 3.40
C VAL A 56 -17.13 -15.48 2.04
N ARG A 57 -16.78 -16.69 1.62
CA ARG A 57 -16.03 -16.92 0.38
C ARG A 57 -16.93 -17.38 -0.74
N CYS A 58 -16.75 -16.82 -1.94
CA CYS A 58 -17.35 -17.35 -3.17
C CYS A 58 -16.38 -18.29 -3.88
N GLU A 59 -16.95 -19.17 -4.71
CA GLU A 59 -16.18 -19.99 -5.65
C GLU A 59 -15.34 -19.12 -6.58
N ALA A 60 -14.13 -19.61 -6.90
CA ALA A 60 -13.22 -18.91 -7.80
C ALA A 60 -12.45 -19.90 -8.68
N LEU A 61 -12.13 -19.48 -9.89
CA LEU A 61 -11.28 -20.22 -10.81
C LEU A 61 -9.82 -19.82 -10.63
N SER A 62 -8.93 -20.80 -10.51
CA SER A 62 -7.48 -20.56 -10.50
C SER A 62 -7.03 -20.09 -11.89
N ALA A 63 -6.43 -18.90 -11.96
CA ALA A 63 -5.79 -18.43 -13.17
C ALA A 63 -4.30 -18.84 -13.12
N GLN A 64 -3.97 -19.99 -13.72
CA GLN A 64 -2.64 -20.64 -13.66
C GLN A 64 -1.41 -19.75 -14.03
N LYS A 65 -1.64 -18.56 -14.57
CA LYS A 65 -0.60 -17.59 -14.96
C LYS A 65 -0.48 -16.37 -14.03
N PHE A 66 -1.38 -16.23 -13.09
CA PHE A 66 -1.43 -15.08 -12.20
C PHE A 66 -1.56 -15.55 -10.76
N ASP A 67 -0.95 -14.87 -9.82
CA ASP A 67 -1.12 -15.08 -8.37
C ASP A 67 -2.55 -14.71 -7.88
N TYR A 68 -3.47 -14.44 -8.80
CA TYR A 68 -4.85 -14.05 -8.54
C TYR A 68 -5.82 -15.12 -9.04
N VAL A 69 -6.99 -15.18 -8.41
CA VAL A 69 -8.12 -16.03 -8.83
C VAL A 69 -9.15 -15.19 -9.57
N LEU A 70 -9.99 -15.84 -10.36
CA LEU A 70 -11.17 -15.22 -10.98
C LEU A 70 -12.42 -15.58 -10.14
N PRO A 71 -12.97 -14.66 -9.35
CA PRO A 71 -14.12 -14.93 -8.51
C PRO A 71 -15.41 -15.10 -9.34
N LEU A 72 -16.29 -16.00 -8.92
CA LEU A 72 -17.58 -16.30 -9.56
C LEU A 72 -18.76 -16.11 -8.59
N PRO A 73 -18.88 -14.98 -7.88
CA PRO A 73 -19.88 -14.80 -6.82
C PRO A 73 -21.32 -14.89 -7.33
N ALA A 74 -21.58 -14.48 -8.57
CA ALA A 74 -22.93 -14.54 -9.18
C ALA A 74 -23.41 -15.96 -9.45
N LEU A 75 -22.52 -16.95 -9.51
CA LEU A 75 -22.84 -18.35 -9.76
C LEU A 75 -22.84 -19.19 -8.47
N ASP A 76 -22.47 -18.62 -7.34
CA ASP A 76 -22.41 -19.29 -6.04
C ASP A 76 -23.66 -18.99 -5.21
N LEU A 77 -24.60 -19.92 -5.23
CA LEU A 77 -25.86 -19.78 -4.47
C LEU A 77 -25.65 -19.75 -2.95
N SER A 78 -24.61 -20.42 -2.44
CA SER A 78 -24.28 -20.40 -1.01
C SER A 78 -23.81 -19.01 -0.58
N PHE A 79 -22.91 -18.42 -1.35
CA PHE A 79 -22.43 -17.06 -1.15
C PHE A 79 -23.58 -16.02 -1.20
N LEU A 80 -24.44 -16.12 -2.22
CA LEU A 80 -25.60 -15.22 -2.37
C LEU A 80 -26.59 -15.37 -1.22
N ASN A 81 -26.83 -16.60 -0.74
CA ASN A 81 -27.70 -16.84 0.41
C ASN A 81 -27.11 -16.25 1.72
N GLU A 82 -25.81 -16.41 1.94
CA GLU A 82 -25.13 -15.81 3.10
C GLU A 82 -25.14 -14.28 3.03
N LEU A 83 -24.94 -13.69 1.86
CA LEU A 83 -25.08 -12.27 1.64
C LEU A 83 -26.50 -11.77 1.96
N GLN A 84 -27.53 -12.46 1.46
CA GLN A 84 -28.92 -12.08 1.71
C GLN A 84 -29.29 -12.14 3.20
N LYS A 85 -28.75 -13.11 3.95
CA LYS A 85 -28.96 -13.25 5.40
C LYS A 85 -28.18 -12.21 6.23
N SER A 86 -27.18 -11.55 5.66
CA SER A 86 -26.29 -10.65 6.41
C SER A 86 -27.00 -9.38 6.87
N ASP A 87 -28.08 -8.96 6.20
CA ASP A 87 -28.92 -7.81 6.58
C ASP A 87 -28.06 -6.57 6.91
N LEU A 88 -27.22 -6.16 5.94
CA LEU A 88 -26.19 -5.14 6.12
C LEU A 88 -26.78 -3.75 6.28
N ASP A 89 -26.18 -2.93 7.13
CA ASP A 89 -26.49 -1.49 7.27
C ASP A 89 -25.69 -0.64 6.25
N ILE A 90 -24.54 -1.12 5.79
CA ILE A 90 -23.65 -0.43 4.85
C ILE A 90 -22.75 -1.41 4.09
N VAL A 91 -22.46 -1.08 2.84
CA VAL A 91 -21.51 -1.80 1.97
C VAL A 91 -20.27 -0.95 1.72
N HIS A 92 -19.08 -1.52 1.89
CA HIS A 92 -17.81 -0.92 1.52
C HIS A 92 -17.07 -1.80 0.49
N ILE A 93 -16.89 -1.26 -0.70
CA ILE A 93 -16.18 -1.92 -1.80
C ILE A 93 -14.69 -1.57 -1.74
N HIS A 94 -13.82 -2.56 -1.74
CA HIS A 94 -12.36 -2.41 -1.80
C HIS A 94 -11.77 -2.76 -3.17
N SER A 95 -12.57 -3.36 -4.06
CA SER A 95 -12.22 -3.59 -5.47
C SER A 95 -13.47 -3.56 -6.34
N PRO A 96 -13.42 -2.96 -7.55
CA PRO A 96 -14.60 -2.70 -8.37
C PRO A 96 -14.92 -3.84 -9.35
N PHE A 97 -14.47 -5.06 -9.05
CA PHE A 97 -14.64 -6.22 -9.92
C PHE A 97 -15.83 -7.07 -9.50
N THR A 98 -15.79 -8.39 -9.72
CA THR A 98 -16.95 -9.27 -9.63
C THR A 98 -17.58 -9.30 -8.23
N VAL A 99 -16.76 -9.39 -7.16
CA VAL A 99 -17.26 -9.38 -5.77
C VAL A 99 -17.76 -7.98 -5.39
N GLY A 100 -17.00 -6.93 -5.76
CA GLY A 100 -17.44 -5.54 -5.53
C GLY A 100 -18.72 -5.18 -6.26
N MET A 101 -18.91 -5.68 -7.48
CA MET A 101 -20.17 -5.49 -8.24
C MET A 101 -21.38 -6.14 -7.54
N ILE A 102 -21.21 -7.33 -6.95
CA ILE A 102 -22.29 -7.97 -6.16
C ILE A 102 -22.61 -7.12 -4.92
N GLY A 103 -21.58 -6.59 -4.24
CA GLY A 103 -21.79 -5.68 -3.12
C GLY A 103 -22.56 -4.42 -3.51
N LYS A 104 -22.21 -3.81 -4.64
CA LYS A 104 -22.93 -2.67 -5.20
C LYS A 104 -24.40 -3.01 -5.47
N GLU A 105 -24.68 -4.10 -6.19
CA GLU A 105 -26.05 -4.52 -6.51
C GLU A 105 -26.88 -4.78 -5.24
N TYR A 106 -26.26 -5.40 -4.23
CA TYR A 106 -26.89 -5.60 -2.92
C TYR A 106 -27.23 -4.26 -2.25
N ALA A 107 -26.31 -3.31 -2.21
CA ALA A 107 -26.53 -2.00 -1.57
C ALA A 107 -27.64 -1.22 -2.27
N LEU A 108 -27.63 -1.16 -3.61
CA LEU A 108 -28.65 -0.47 -4.38
C LEU A 108 -30.03 -1.10 -4.22
N LYS A 109 -30.12 -2.46 -4.22
CA LYS A 109 -31.39 -3.18 -4.05
C LYS A 109 -32.02 -2.95 -2.67
N ASN A 110 -31.18 -2.84 -1.62
CA ASN A 110 -31.65 -2.70 -0.24
C ASN A 110 -31.67 -1.23 0.22
N GLU A 111 -31.36 -0.28 -0.66
CA GLU A 111 -31.36 1.17 -0.39
C GLU A 111 -30.48 1.54 0.80
N ILE A 112 -29.33 0.85 0.98
CA ILE A 112 -28.36 1.10 2.04
C ILE A 112 -27.13 1.82 1.48
N PRO A 113 -26.39 2.59 2.33
CA PRO A 113 -25.20 3.32 1.91
C PRO A 113 -24.14 2.41 1.27
N LEU A 114 -23.57 2.91 0.18
CA LEU A 114 -22.52 2.28 -0.60
C LEU A 114 -21.28 3.19 -0.62
N VAL A 115 -20.15 2.70 -0.13
CA VAL A 115 -18.87 3.42 -0.19
C VAL A 115 -17.79 2.57 -0.84
N ALA A 116 -16.75 3.23 -1.36
CA ALA A 116 -15.61 2.54 -1.96
C ALA A 116 -14.27 3.16 -1.57
N THR A 117 -13.24 2.31 -1.34
CA THR A 117 -11.85 2.77 -1.25
C THR A 117 -11.11 2.48 -2.56
N LEU A 118 -10.49 3.52 -3.12
CA LEU A 118 -9.82 3.53 -4.42
C LEU A 118 -8.33 3.22 -4.22
N HIS A 119 -7.95 1.94 -4.32
CA HIS A 119 -6.62 1.46 -3.95
C HIS A 119 -5.58 1.52 -5.07
N SER A 120 -5.97 1.48 -6.33
CA SER A 120 -5.08 1.21 -7.47
C SER A 120 -5.12 2.31 -8.54
N GLN A 121 -4.06 2.39 -9.34
CA GLN A 121 -4.02 3.17 -10.57
C GLN A 121 -4.51 2.29 -11.74
N TYR A 122 -5.79 1.89 -11.74
CA TYR A 122 -6.37 0.87 -12.63
C TYR A 122 -6.04 1.09 -14.11
N LYS A 123 -5.94 2.31 -14.59
CA LYS A 123 -5.60 2.57 -16.00
C LYS A 123 -4.22 2.02 -16.35
N GLN A 124 -3.23 2.22 -15.48
CA GLN A 124 -1.88 1.66 -15.68
C GLN A 124 -1.89 0.13 -15.65
N ASP A 125 -2.70 -0.48 -14.77
CA ASP A 125 -2.85 -1.93 -14.69
C ASP A 125 -3.47 -2.50 -15.96
N PHE A 126 -4.52 -1.84 -16.47
CA PHE A 126 -5.16 -2.24 -17.71
C PHE A 126 -4.28 -2.02 -18.93
N GLU A 127 -3.54 -0.92 -19.03
CA GLU A 127 -2.57 -0.67 -20.11
C GLU A 127 -1.48 -1.72 -20.18
N ARG A 128 -1.04 -2.26 -19.03
CA ARG A 128 -0.07 -3.37 -18.98
C ARG A 128 -0.66 -4.71 -19.39
N THR A 129 -1.92 -4.97 -19.05
CA THR A 129 -2.57 -6.27 -19.23
C THR A 129 -3.31 -6.36 -20.55
N LEU A 130 -3.99 -5.28 -20.96
CA LEU A 130 -4.81 -5.22 -22.16
C LEU A 130 -4.03 -4.53 -23.28
N LYS A 131 -3.78 -5.25 -24.36
CA LYS A 131 -2.96 -4.75 -25.48
C LYS A 131 -3.67 -3.68 -26.34
N LEU A 132 -5.00 -3.59 -26.26
CA LEU A 132 -5.82 -2.70 -27.09
C LEU A 132 -6.32 -1.51 -26.26
N LYS A 133 -6.07 -0.30 -26.74
CA LYS A 133 -6.52 0.95 -26.10
C LYS A 133 -8.04 0.98 -25.85
N THR A 134 -8.82 0.52 -26.82
CA THR A 134 -10.29 0.42 -26.69
C THR A 134 -10.71 -0.51 -25.56
N SER A 135 -10.01 -1.62 -25.32
CA SER A 135 -10.27 -2.52 -24.20
C SER A 135 -9.97 -1.85 -22.85
N VAL A 136 -8.91 -1.05 -22.77
CA VAL A 136 -8.60 -0.24 -21.59
C VAL A 136 -9.72 0.78 -21.31
N GLU A 137 -10.21 1.48 -22.33
CA GLU A 137 -11.29 2.44 -22.18
C GLU A 137 -12.60 1.77 -21.72
N ILE A 138 -12.94 0.59 -22.23
CA ILE A 138 -14.11 -0.16 -21.81
C ILE A 138 -13.97 -0.60 -20.35
N ALA A 139 -12.81 -1.17 -19.98
CA ALA A 139 -12.55 -1.58 -18.60
C ALA A 139 -12.61 -0.40 -17.63
N MET A 140 -12.02 0.74 -17.99
CA MET A 140 -12.10 1.97 -17.19
C MET A 140 -13.53 2.46 -17.02
N ARG A 141 -14.35 2.46 -18.09
CA ARG A 141 -15.77 2.85 -17.98
C ARG A 141 -16.52 1.92 -17.02
N ALA A 142 -16.27 0.61 -17.10
CA ALA A 142 -16.96 -0.37 -16.24
C ALA A 142 -16.66 -0.13 -14.76
N ILE A 143 -15.37 0.05 -14.37
CA ILE A 143 -15.03 0.31 -12.97
C ILE A 143 -15.49 1.68 -12.51
N MET A 144 -15.44 2.71 -13.37
CA MET A 144 -15.93 4.04 -13.01
C MET A 144 -17.44 4.09 -12.82
N GLN A 145 -18.23 3.23 -13.51
CA GLN A 145 -19.65 3.09 -13.22
C GLN A 145 -19.91 2.54 -11.81
N VAL A 146 -19.04 1.63 -11.31
CA VAL A 146 -19.12 1.16 -9.92
C VAL A 146 -18.84 2.30 -8.95
N PHE A 147 -17.74 3.01 -9.12
CA PHE A 147 -17.33 4.09 -8.21
C PHE A 147 -18.30 5.29 -8.26
N ASN A 148 -18.81 5.63 -9.44
CA ASN A 148 -19.77 6.72 -9.60
C ASN A 148 -21.19 6.39 -9.09
N SER A 149 -21.47 5.14 -8.69
CA SER A 149 -22.69 4.76 -7.99
C SER A 149 -22.56 4.77 -6.46
N CYS A 150 -21.37 5.06 -5.93
CA CYS A 150 -21.16 5.13 -4.50
C CYS A 150 -21.61 6.48 -3.91
N ASP A 151 -22.14 6.45 -2.69
CA ASP A 151 -22.46 7.67 -1.94
C ASP A 151 -21.21 8.47 -1.60
N GLU A 152 -20.11 7.76 -1.31
CA GLU A 152 -18.78 8.34 -1.08
C GLU A 152 -17.66 7.40 -1.53
N CYS A 153 -16.58 8.00 -2.01
CA CYS A 153 -15.34 7.30 -2.31
C CYS A 153 -14.22 7.79 -1.39
N TYR A 154 -13.29 6.91 -1.08
CA TYR A 154 -12.12 7.23 -0.26
C TYR A 154 -10.84 6.99 -1.05
N THR A 155 -9.91 7.95 -0.96
CA THR A 155 -8.56 7.83 -1.55
C THR A 155 -7.50 8.03 -0.48
N VAL A 156 -6.33 7.50 -0.73
CA VAL A 156 -5.23 7.50 0.25
C VAL A 156 -4.46 8.81 0.33
N ASN A 157 -4.50 9.64 -0.73
CA ASN A 157 -3.86 10.95 -0.78
C ASN A 157 -4.49 11.86 -1.85
N GLU A 158 -4.10 13.13 -1.84
CA GLU A 158 -4.63 14.15 -2.77
C GLU A 158 -4.23 13.89 -4.23
N ALA A 159 -3.06 13.31 -4.50
CA ALA A 159 -2.63 13.02 -5.88
C ALA A 159 -3.50 11.93 -6.53
N ILE A 160 -3.91 10.92 -5.74
CA ILE A 160 -4.85 9.88 -6.19
C ILE A 160 -6.27 10.46 -6.31
N ARG A 161 -6.70 11.31 -5.37
CA ARG A 161 -8.00 11.97 -5.48
C ARG A 161 -8.12 12.76 -6.78
N LYS A 162 -7.12 13.58 -7.09
CA LYS A 162 -7.06 14.33 -8.35
C LYS A 162 -7.03 13.42 -9.57
N LEU A 163 -6.23 12.35 -9.56
CA LEU A 163 -6.20 11.38 -10.65
C LEU A 163 -7.59 10.82 -10.97
N TYR A 164 -8.35 10.44 -9.94
CA TYR A 164 -9.69 9.90 -10.16
C TYR A 164 -10.70 10.94 -10.63
N ILE A 165 -10.66 12.16 -10.08
CA ILE A 165 -11.57 13.23 -10.46
C ILE A 165 -11.22 13.78 -11.86
N ASP A 166 -9.97 14.18 -12.06
CA ASP A 166 -9.56 14.95 -13.22
C ASP A 166 -9.31 14.08 -14.47
N GLU A 167 -8.79 12.84 -14.27
CA GLU A 167 -8.39 11.96 -15.37
C GLU A 167 -9.36 10.78 -15.59
N TYR A 168 -9.95 10.22 -14.50
CA TYR A 168 -10.82 9.04 -14.60
C TYR A 168 -12.31 9.39 -14.61
N GLY A 169 -12.68 10.65 -14.31
CA GLY A 169 -14.06 11.12 -14.34
C GLY A 169 -14.90 10.65 -13.17
N LEU A 170 -14.32 10.62 -11.96
CA LEU A 170 -15.05 10.35 -10.72
C LEU A 170 -16.00 11.51 -10.41
N THR A 171 -17.29 11.21 -10.27
CA THR A 171 -18.35 12.17 -9.93
C THR A 171 -18.85 12.05 -8.50
N SER A 172 -18.66 10.88 -7.86
CA SER A 172 -19.03 10.69 -6.46
C SER A 172 -18.17 11.54 -5.52
N PRO A 173 -18.74 12.03 -4.40
CA PRO A 173 -17.96 12.72 -3.37
C PRO A 173 -16.74 11.89 -2.95
N CYS A 174 -15.57 12.51 -2.92
CA CYS A 174 -14.32 11.81 -2.68
C CYS A 174 -13.51 12.47 -1.56
N PHE A 175 -13.20 11.68 -0.52
CA PHE A 175 -12.50 12.13 0.68
C PHE A 175 -11.18 11.39 0.86
N ILE A 176 -10.22 12.03 1.55
CA ILE A 176 -8.95 11.38 1.87
C ILE A 176 -9.11 10.57 3.15
N ARG A 177 -8.81 9.28 3.06
CA ARG A 177 -8.65 8.36 4.18
C ARG A 177 -7.28 7.69 4.01
N PRO A 178 -6.25 8.19 4.70
CA PRO A 178 -4.87 7.73 4.48
C PRO A 178 -4.72 6.26 4.89
N ASN A 179 -3.74 5.61 4.31
CA ASN A 179 -3.27 4.33 4.85
C ASN A 179 -2.59 4.55 6.21
N ALA A 180 -2.41 3.47 6.95
CA ALA A 180 -1.85 3.47 8.29
C ALA A 180 -0.89 2.29 8.49
N THR A 181 -0.28 2.21 9.65
CA THR A 181 0.57 1.08 10.02
C THR A 181 0.27 0.59 11.43
N SER A 182 0.53 -0.68 11.68
CA SER A 182 0.56 -1.26 13.02
C SER A 182 1.92 -1.12 13.70
N HIS A 183 2.95 -0.66 12.97
CA HIS A 183 4.28 -0.42 13.55
C HIS A 183 4.25 0.65 14.63
N LYS A 184 5.14 0.49 15.62
CA LYS A 184 5.28 1.44 16.72
C LYS A 184 6.65 2.09 16.68
N PRO A 185 6.76 3.38 17.09
CA PRO A 185 8.06 4.02 17.24
C PRO A 185 8.93 3.26 18.22
N ILE A 186 10.21 3.14 17.89
CA ILE A 186 11.23 2.59 18.79
C ILE A 186 11.74 3.71 19.71
N ASP A 187 11.74 3.44 21.03
CA ASP A 187 12.27 4.36 22.03
C ASP A 187 13.80 4.26 22.15
N ASP A 188 14.34 3.04 22.20
CA ASP A 188 15.78 2.80 22.28
C ASP A 188 16.42 2.63 20.90
N LYS A 189 16.66 3.76 20.23
CA LYS A 189 17.33 3.78 18.92
C LYS A 189 18.77 3.21 18.98
N LYS A 190 19.48 3.34 20.09
CA LYS A 190 20.87 2.83 20.19
C LYS A 190 20.91 1.31 20.13
N SER A 191 20.02 0.64 20.86
CA SER A 191 19.87 -0.81 20.80
C SER A 191 19.43 -1.29 19.41
N ALA A 192 18.50 -0.57 18.78
CA ALA A 192 18.07 -0.87 17.42
C ALA A 192 19.22 -0.74 16.40
N TYR A 193 20.01 0.32 16.48
CA TYR A 193 21.17 0.53 15.62
C TYR A 193 22.19 -0.59 15.79
N LYS A 194 22.54 -0.92 17.04
CA LYS A 194 23.48 -2.02 17.31
C LYS A 194 22.95 -3.34 16.73
N PHE A 195 21.68 -3.68 16.98
CA PHE A 195 21.06 -4.90 16.46
C PHE A 195 21.19 -5.03 14.94
N VAL A 196 20.88 -3.94 14.21
CA VAL A 196 20.91 -3.95 12.74
C VAL A 196 22.36 -3.95 12.22
N ASN A 197 23.24 -3.18 12.84
CA ASN A 197 24.66 -3.14 12.49
C ASN A 197 25.32 -4.51 12.68
N ASP A 198 25.05 -5.19 13.79
CA ASP A 198 25.57 -6.54 14.06
C ASP A 198 24.98 -7.56 13.06
N MET A 199 23.68 -7.47 12.75
CA MET A 199 22.97 -8.39 11.86
C MET A 199 23.49 -8.33 10.40
N PHE A 200 23.82 -7.14 9.92
CA PHE A 200 24.18 -6.90 8.52
C PHE A 200 25.65 -6.48 8.33
N SER A 201 26.45 -6.48 9.40
CA SER A 201 27.86 -6.04 9.38
C SER A 201 28.04 -4.64 8.80
N ILE A 202 27.21 -3.69 9.27
CA ILE A 202 27.24 -2.28 8.88
C ILE A 202 28.07 -1.51 9.93
N ASP A 203 29.05 -0.70 9.49
CA ASP A 203 29.77 0.18 10.40
C ASP A 203 28.88 1.32 10.90
N GLU A 204 29.05 1.75 12.15
CA GLU A 204 28.26 2.83 12.74
C GLU A 204 28.37 4.16 11.97
N LYS A 205 29.47 4.36 11.25
CA LYS A 205 29.74 5.56 10.47
C LYS A 205 29.21 5.49 9.03
N GLU A 206 28.75 4.31 8.59
CA GLU A 206 28.18 4.15 7.26
C GLU A 206 26.73 4.61 7.23
N ASN A 207 26.35 5.40 6.25
CA ASN A 207 24.95 5.74 5.99
C ASN A 207 24.21 4.52 5.47
N MET A 208 23.17 4.08 6.16
CA MET A 208 22.32 2.97 5.72
C MET A 208 21.14 3.50 4.93
N LEU A 209 21.09 3.17 3.64
CA LEU A 209 19.96 3.40 2.75
C LEU A 209 19.08 2.15 2.76
N LEU A 210 17.77 2.32 2.66
CA LEU A 210 16.82 1.22 2.81
C LEU A 210 15.79 1.21 1.68
N PHE A 211 15.49 0.03 1.17
CA PHE A 211 14.29 -0.28 0.40
C PHE A 211 13.58 -1.45 1.05
N VAL A 212 12.27 -1.37 1.20
CA VAL A 212 11.42 -2.48 1.66
C VAL A 212 10.28 -2.66 0.68
N GLY A 213 10.09 -3.89 0.19
CA GLY A 213 9.00 -4.19 -0.73
C GLY A 213 9.27 -5.41 -1.60
N ARG A 214 8.35 -5.69 -2.51
CA ARG A 214 8.56 -6.71 -3.54
C ARG A 214 9.68 -6.25 -4.47
N ILE A 215 10.67 -7.11 -4.69
CA ILE A 215 11.78 -6.81 -5.61
C ILE A 215 11.30 -7.09 -7.04
N ASN A 216 10.81 -6.04 -7.69
CA ASN A 216 10.45 -6.04 -9.10
C ASN A 216 10.70 -4.67 -9.74
N TYR A 217 10.86 -4.65 -11.06
CA TYR A 217 11.20 -3.44 -11.81
C TYR A 217 10.07 -2.40 -11.84
N LEU A 218 8.84 -2.78 -11.49
CA LEU A 218 7.75 -1.82 -11.29
C LEU A 218 8.01 -0.86 -10.13
N LYS A 219 8.81 -1.29 -9.17
CA LYS A 219 9.26 -0.47 -8.04
C LYS A 219 10.52 0.34 -8.35
N ASN A 220 11.04 0.28 -9.58
CA ASN A 220 12.28 0.93 -10.00
C ASN A 220 13.50 0.56 -9.14
N VAL A 221 13.62 -0.71 -8.73
CA VAL A 221 14.74 -1.17 -7.91
C VAL A 221 16.07 -1.14 -8.66
N ASP A 222 16.07 -1.36 -9.98
CA ASP A 222 17.24 -1.21 -10.84
C ASP A 222 17.71 0.25 -10.95
N PHE A 223 16.76 1.20 -10.98
CA PHE A 223 17.04 2.63 -10.91
C PHE A 223 17.80 2.99 -9.63
N ILE A 224 17.42 2.40 -8.48
CA ILE A 224 18.16 2.56 -7.22
C ILE A 224 19.61 2.11 -7.42
N VAL A 225 19.83 0.89 -7.90
CA VAL A 225 21.19 0.31 -8.07
C VAL A 225 22.05 1.15 -9.03
N ARG A 226 21.47 1.63 -10.15
CA ARG A 226 22.16 2.52 -11.08
C ARG A 226 22.55 3.86 -10.45
N SER A 227 21.64 4.46 -9.69
CA SER A 227 21.92 5.70 -8.93
C SER A 227 23.01 5.50 -7.87
N LEU A 228 23.02 4.35 -7.19
CA LEU A 228 24.05 4.01 -6.21
C LEU A 228 25.44 3.84 -6.84
N LYS A 229 25.52 3.39 -8.12
CA LYS A 229 26.79 3.37 -8.85
C LYS A 229 27.36 4.78 -9.02
N ILE A 230 26.53 5.75 -9.32
CA ILE A 230 26.93 7.15 -9.44
C ILE A 230 27.40 7.69 -8.09
N LEU A 231 26.61 7.43 -7.03
CA LEU A 231 26.92 7.82 -5.66
C LEU A 231 28.29 7.27 -5.20
N LYS A 232 28.55 5.99 -5.49
CA LYS A 232 29.87 5.36 -5.20
C LYS A 232 31.00 6.02 -5.96
N ASN A 233 30.83 6.32 -7.25
CA ASN A 233 31.84 6.98 -8.07
C ASN A 233 32.19 8.40 -7.54
N LYS A 234 31.23 9.05 -6.86
CA LYS A 234 31.44 10.33 -6.16
C LYS A 234 32.16 10.16 -4.80
N GLY A 235 32.46 8.93 -4.39
CA GLY A 235 33.15 8.63 -3.15
C GLY A 235 32.31 8.73 -1.89
N PHE A 236 30.96 8.78 -2.02
CA PHE A 236 30.07 8.89 -0.85
C PHE A 236 29.93 7.53 -0.15
N PRO A 237 30.17 7.45 1.18
CA PRO A 237 30.08 6.18 1.92
C PRO A 237 28.64 5.80 2.21
N PHE A 238 28.25 4.57 1.84
CA PHE A 238 26.90 4.05 2.11
C PHE A 238 26.88 2.53 2.15
N LYS A 239 25.87 2.00 2.83
CA LYS A 239 25.32 0.64 2.67
C LYS A 239 23.88 0.73 2.23
N MET A 240 23.50 -0.07 1.26
CA MET A 240 22.12 -0.20 0.81
C MET A 240 21.58 -1.54 1.25
N LEU A 241 20.46 -1.55 1.97
CA LEU A 241 19.73 -2.75 2.37
C LEU A 241 18.45 -2.88 1.57
N PHE A 242 18.31 -3.96 0.80
CA PHE A 242 17.05 -4.38 0.19
C PHE A 242 16.39 -5.43 1.07
N VAL A 243 15.16 -5.15 1.53
CA VAL A 243 14.34 -6.06 2.32
C VAL A 243 13.11 -6.48 1.51
N GLY A 244 12.98 -7.76 1.26
CA GLY A 244 11.92 -8.35 0.45
C GLY A 244 12.45 -9.37 -0.54
N SER A 245 11.57 -9.89 -1.38
CA SER A 245 11.89 -10.80 -2.48
C SER A 245 10.95 -10.52 -3.66
N GLY A 246 11.26 -11.03 -4.83
CA GLY A 246 10.38 -10.85 -6.00
C GLY A 246 10.96 -11.45 -7.26
N GLU A 247 10.21 -11.33 -8.36
CA GLU A 247 10.51 -11.96 -9.63
C GLU A 247 11.80 -11.43 -10.31
N ASP A 248 12.24 -10.22 -9.98
CA ASP A 248 13.43 -9.60 -10.58
C ASP A 248 14.65 -9.61 -9.64
N GLU A 249 14.62 -10.40 -8.56
CA GLU A 249 15.70 -10.43 -7.57
C GLU A 249 17.02 -10.92 -8.16
N GLU A 250 17.00 -12.00 -8.97
CA GLU A 250 18.21 -12.53 -9.63
C GLU A 250 18.83 -11.50 -10.58
N GLN A 251 18.00 -10.82 -11.37
CA GLN A 251 18.44 -9.79 -12.30
C GLN A 251 19.03 -8.58 -11.54
N LEU A 252 18.46 -8.23 -10.38
CA LEU A 252 18.97 -7.14 -9.56
C LEU A 252 20.31 -7.49 -8.91
N HIS A 253 20.51 -8.74 -8.49
CA HIS A 253 21.80 -9.27 -8.02
C HIS A 253 22.86 -9.17 -9.13
N ALA A 254 22.54 -9.65 -10.34
CA ALA A 254 23.46 -9.61 -11.48
C ALA A 254 23.85 -8.15 -11.84
N LEU A 255 22.89 -7.23 -11.84
CA LEU A 255 23.13 -5.81 -12.07
C LEU A 255 24.05 -5.21 -10.99
N THR A 256 23.83 -5.58 -9.74
CA THR A 256 24.64 -5.13 -8.59
C THR A 256 26.09 -5.58 -8.74
N GLU A 257 26.33 -6.82 -9.16
CA GLU A 257 27.65 -7.36 -9.41
C GLU A 257 28.31 -6.67 -10.61
N GLN A 258 27.60 -6.56 -11.75
CA GLN A 258 28.07 -5.89 -12.96
C GLN A 258 28.54 -4.45 -12.69
N LEU A 259 27.85 -3.72 -11.79
CA LEU A 259 28.19 -2.36 -11.42
C LEU A 259 29.24 -2.28 -10.30
N GLY A 260 29.72 -3.43 -9.82
CA GLY A 260 30.73 -3.53 -8.77
C GLY A 260 30.28 -3.02 -7.42
N LEU A 261 28.99 -3.24 -7.06
CA LEU A 261 28.36 -2.75 -5.84
C LEU A 261 28.19 -3.82 -4.76
N THR A 262 28.70 -5.04 -4.94
CA THR A 262 28.53 -6.18 -4.03
C THR A 262 28.96 -5.91 -2.60
N LYS A 263 29.94 -5.00 -2.38
CA LYS A 263 30.35 -4.59 -1.02
C LYS A 263 29.46 -3.51 -0.40
N ASN A 264 28.62 -2.86 -1.20
CA ASN A 264 27.78 -1.74 -0.76
C ASN A 264 26.32 -2.12 -0.61
N VAL A 265 25.86 -3.18 -1.32
CA VAL A 265 24.46 -3.59 -1.39
C VAL A 265 24.28 -4.93 -0.69
N ILE A 266 23.27 -5.00 0.17
CA ILE A 266 22.91 -6.18 0.95
C ILE A 266 21.45 -6.54 0.58
N PHE A 267 21.21 -7.80 0.23
CA PHE A 267 19.88 -8.35 0.02
C PHE A 267 19.53 -9.22 1.24
N ALA A 268 18.57 -8.73 2.05
CA ALA A 268 18.20 -9.39 3.31
C ALA A 268 17.12 -10.46 3.14
N GLY A 269 16.56 -10.59 1.91
CA GLY A 269 15.38 -11.42 1.72
C GLY A 269 14.17 -10.89 2.49
N ARG A 270 13.18 -11.74 2.72
CA ARG A 270 12.00 -11.39 3.53
C ARG A 270 12.35 -11.42 5.00
N ILE A 271 12.14 -10.32 5.70
CA ILE A 271 12.26 -10.25 7.16
C ILE A 271 10.89 -10.56 7.77
N SER A 272 10.79 -11.69 8.43
CA SER A 272 9.62 -12.08 9.22
C SER A 272 9.81 -11.57 10.66
N GLY A 273 8.94 -10.69 11.10
CA GLY A 273 9.01 -10.14 12.45
C GLY A 273 8.92 -8.61 12.43
N LYS A 274 7.82 -8.15 12.97
CA LYS A 274 7.49 -6.72 13.04
C LYS A 274 8.57 -5.92 13.76
N GLU A 275 9.02 -6.40 14.91
CA GLU A 275 10.05 -5.73 15.73
C GLU A 275 11.40 -5.60 14.99
N SER A 276 11.82 -6.63 14.27
CA SER A 276 13.06 -6.59 13.48
C SER A 276 12.95 -5.54 12.37
N LEU A 277 11.80 -5.48 11.70
CA LEU A 277 11.56 -4.51 10.64
C LEU A 277 11.49 -3.07 11.18
N GLU A 278 10.88 -2.87 12.36
CA GLU A 278 10.88 -1.59 13.07
C GLU A 278 12.33 -1.10 13.36
N LYS A 279 13.20 -2.00 13.82
CA LYS A 279 14.62 -1.69 14.07
C LYS A 279 15.37 -1.33 12.78
N ILE A 280 15.07 -2.04 11.68
CA ILE A 280 15.67 -1.77 10.37
C ILE A 280 15.26 -0.39 9.87
N TYR A 281 13.97 -0.04 9.93
CA TYR A 281 13.53 1.32 9.58
C TYR A 281 14.17 2.38 10.49
N ALA A 282 14.25 2.14 11.80
CA ALA A 282 14.84 3.08 12.74
C ALA A 282 16.35 3.33 12.48
N ARG A 283 17.09 2.31 11.98
CA ARG A 283 18.50 2.41 11.65
C ARG A 283 18.76 3.13 10.33
N ALA A 284 17.82 3.08 9.40
CA ALA A 284 18.01 3.68 8.08
C ALA A 284 18.03 5.20 8.15
N GLU A 285 19.00 5.82 7.50
CA GLU A 285 19.04 7.28 7.31
C GLU A 285 18.05 7.73 6.24
N LEU A 286 17.86 6.94 5.18
CA LEU A 286 16.97 7.33 4.09
C LEU A 286 16.25 6.10 3.50
N PHE A 287 14.94 6.19 3.37
CA PHE A 287 14.14 5.20 2.69
C PHE A 287 14.02 5.59 1.21
N LEU A 288 14.51 4.73 0.32
CA LEU A 288 14.52 4.96 -1.12
C LEU A 288 13.31 4.30 -1.77
N PHE A 289 12.40 5.09 -2.35
CA PHE A 289 11.18 4.56 -2.95
C PHE A 289 10.85 5.25 -4.29
N PRO A 290 11.59 4.97 -5.37
CA PRO A 290 11.41 5.61 -6.67
C PRO A 290 10.24 5.05 -7.49
N SER A 291 9.30 4.32 -6.87
CA SER A 291 8.16 3.73 -7.58
C SER A 291 7.24 4.80 -8.15
N MET A 292 6.94 4.68 -9.45
CA MET A 292 5.94 5.47 -10.16
C MET A 292 4.58 4.76 -10.21
N TYR A 293 4.54 3.51 -9.79
CA TYR A 293 3.39 2.63 -9.90
C TYR A 293 2.44 2.69 -8.70
N ASP A 294 3.00 2.77 -7.49
CA ASP A 294 2.21 2.69 -6.26
C ASP A 294 1.28 3.91 -6.07
N THR A 295 0.17 3.71 -5.38
CA THR A 295 -0.77 4.78 -4.98
C THR A 295 -0.38 5.44 -3.67
N ASN A 296 -0.13 4.61 -2.65
CA ASN A 296 0.41 5.01 -1.36
C ASN A 296 0.99 3.77 -0.68
N SER A 297 2.28 3.76 -0.49
CA SER A 297 2.98 2.62 0.05
C SER A 297 2.87 2.55 1.57
N LEU A 298 2.41 1.42 2.11
CA LEU A 298 2.40 1.17 3.56
C LEU A 298 3.81 1.27 4.15
N VAL A 299 4.83 0.81 3.43
CA VAL A 299 6.24 0.85 3.86
C VAL A 299 6.77 2.28 4.04
N GLN A 300 6.21 3.28 3.33
CA GLN A 300 6.50 4.70 3.59
C GLN A 300 6.02 5.12 4.98
N ILE A 301 4.83 4.69 5.38
CA ILE A 301 4.25 5.02 6.69
C ILE A 301 5.01 4.31 7.80
N GLU A 302 5.46 3.09 7.54
CA GLU A 302 6.33 2.32 8.41
C GLU A 302 7.69 3.02 8.63
N ALA A 303 8.31 3.53 7.57
CA ALA A 303 9.52 4.35 7.65
C ALA A 303 9.27 5.64 8.44
N ALA A 304 8.19 6.36 8.13
CA ALA A 304 7.81 7.59 8.81
C ALA A 304 7.53 7.38 10.31
N CYS A 305 6.99 6.23 10.71
CA CYS A 305 6.80 5.84 12.10
C CYS A 305 8.12 5.93 12.91
N GLN A 306 9.24 5.55 12.29
CA GLN A 306 10.57 5.63 12.91
C GLN A 306 11.27 7.00 12.74
N GLY A 307 10.66 7.90 11.99
CA GLY A 307 11.25 9.18 11.60
C GLY A 307 12.25 9.05 10.46
N THR A 308 12.19 7.97 9.69
CA THR A 308 13.06 7.78 8.51
C THR A 308 12.44 8.45 7.31
N PRO A 309 13.05 9.52 6.77
CA PRO A 309 12.52 10.24 5.62
C PRO A 309 12.54 9.37 4.37
N THR A 310 11.60 9.60 3.46
CA THR A 310 11.54 8.90 2.17
C THR A 310 11.97 9.83 1.04
N LEU A 311 12.76 9.29 0.08
CA LEU A 311 13.10 9.93 -1.18
C LEU A 311 12.28 9.29 -2.31
N PHE A 312 11.42 10.10 -2.92
CA PHE A 312 10.58 9.72 -4.07
C PHE A 312 11.04 10.38 -5.37
N LEU A 313 10.53 9.88 -6.48
CA LEU A 313 10.59 10.58 -7.75
C LEU A 313 9.47 11.62 -7.85
N ARG A 314 9.79 12.78 -8.39
CA ARG A 314 8.83 13.85 -8.68
C ARG A 314 7.81 13.37 -9.71
N GLY A 315 6.53 13.59 -9.44
CA GLY A 315 5.42 13.12 -10.28
C GLY A 315 4.86 11.75 -9.90
N ALA A 316 5.53 11.00 -9.01
CA ALA A 316 4.97 9.76 -8.48
C ALA A 316 3.70 10.02 -7.66
N LYS A 317 2.62 9.28 -7.93
CA LYS A 317 1.35 9.42 -7.19
C LYS A 317 1.51 9.01 -5.71
N THR A 318 2.37 8.06 -5.42
CA THR A 318 2.70 7.64 -4.06
C THR A 318 3.37 8.75 -3.24
N ALA A 319 4.01 9.73 -3.89
CA ALA A 319 4.59 10.91 -3.24
C ALA A 319 3.54 12.01 -2.94
N GLY A 320 2.26 11.76 -3.17
CA GLY A 320 1.18 12.75 -2.99
C GLY A 320 0.95 13.22 -1.55
N THR A 321 1.60 12.59 -0.58
CA THR A 321 1.64 13.01 0.85
C THR A 321 2.86 13.86 1.18
N ILE A 322 3.82 14.00 0.24
CA ILE A 322 5.12 14.65 0.49
C ILE A 322 5.06 16.13 0.12
N THR A 323 5.45 16.95 1.08
CA THR A 323 5.89 18.33 0.86
C THR A 323 7.40 18.34 0.89
N GLU A 324 8.03 18.65 -0.26
CA GLU A 324 9.48 18.60 -0.45
C GLU A 324 10.24 19.44 0.60
N ASN A 325 11.29 18.85 1.20
CA ASN A 325 12.12 19.44 2.24
C ASN A 325 11.33 19.83 3.53
N VAL A 326 10.10 19.33 3.68
CA VAL A 326 9.27 19.51 4.88
C VAL A 326 9.10 18.17 5.61
N ASN A 327 8.52 17.15 4.94
CA ASN A 327 8.24 15.84 5.52
C ASN A 327 8.74 14.66 4.67
N GLY A 328 9.54 14.93 3.64
CA GLY A 328 10.18 13.98 2.75
C GLY A 328 10.92 14.71 1.63
N PHE A 329 11.47 13.93 0.71
CA PHE A 329 12.30 14.44 -0.37
C PHE A 329 11.77 14.00 -1.73
N LEU A 330 11.87 14.90 -2.71
CA LEU A 330 11.51 14.66 -4.11
C LEU A 330 12.72 14.90 -5.00
N CYS A 331 12.86 14.09 -6.04
CA CYS A 331 13.93 14.19 -7.01
C CYS A 331 13.40 14.06 -8.44
N ALA A 332 14.10 14.63 -9.40
CA ALA A 332 13.83 14.39 -10.83
C ALA A 332 14.09 12.91 -11.20
N PRO A 333 13.34 12.34 -12.17
CA PRO A 333 13.38 10.90 -12.45
C PRO A 333 14.57 10.49 -13.35
N TYR A 334 15.80 10.80 -12.93
CA TYR A 334 17.03 10.33 -13.55
C TYR A 334 18.11 10.07 -12.49
N GLU A 335 18.94 9.05 -12.73
CA GLU A 335 19.81 8.42 -11.72
C GLU A 335 20.81 9.40 -11.10
N GLU A 336 21.35 10.34 -11.90
CA GLU A 336 22.33 11.31 -11.40
C GLU A 336 21.72 12.26 -10.38
N ALA A 337 20.52 12.80 -10.65
CA ALA A 337 19.80 13.65 -9.71
C ALA A 337 19.41 12.90 -8.43
N TYR A 338 19.09 11.61 -8.55
CA TYR A 338 18.76 10.79 -7.39
C TYR A 338 19.97 10.55 -6.50
N ALA A 339 21.12 10.25 -7.12
CA ALA A 339 22.40 10.10 -6.40
C ALA A 339 22.83 11.41 -5.70
N ASP A 340 22.71 12.55 -6.40
CA ASP A 340 23.02 13.86 -5.83
C ASP A 340 22.10 14.20 -4.66
N LYS A 341 20.79 13.97 -4.82
CA LYS A 341 19.82 14.22 -3.76
C LYS A 341 20.10 13.37 -2.51
N ILE A 342 20.51 12.10 -2.67
CA ILE A 342 20.94 11.27 -1.53
C ILE A 342 22.12 11.91 -0.80
N ALA A 343 23.17 12.33 -1.53
CA ALA A 343 24.35 12.94 -0.94
C ALA A 343 24.01 14.26 -0.23
N ASP A 344 23.23 15.13 -0.88
CA ASP A 344 22.82 16.43 -0.33
C ASP A 344 22.05 16.28 0.97
N VAL A 345 21.04 15.39 0.97
CA VAL A 345 20.18 15.15 2.12
C VAL A 345 20.98 14.63 3.32
N LEU A 346 21.91 13.70 3.08
CA LEU A 346 22.70 13.10 4.16
C LEU A 346 23.85 14.00 4.65
N THR A 347 24.21 15.01 3.88
CA THR A 347 25.23 16.01 4.26
C THR A 347 24.61 17.18 5.02
N ASP A 348 23.41 17.63 4.67
CA ASP A 348 22.68 18.69 5.38
C ASP A 348 21.92 18.13 6.59
N LYS A 349 22.65 17.99 7.70
CA LYS A 349 22.09 17.42 8.92
C LYS A 349 20.93 18.25 9.49
N ALA A 350 20.96 19.55 9.37
CA ALA A 350 19.91 20.43 9.90
C ALA A 350 18.58 20.23 9.14
N LEU A 351 18.65 20.15 7.80
CA LEU A 351 17.51 19.83 6.96
C LEU A 351 17.01 18.41 7.24
N TYR A 352 17.93 17.44 7.31
CA TYR A 352 17.60 16.05 7.60
C TYR A 352 16.83 15.90 8.92
N ASP A 353 17.35 16.43 10.02
CA ASP A 353 16.73 16.31 11.36
C ASP A 353 15.32 16.95 11.38
N LYS A 354 15.16 18.09 10.72
CA LYS A 354 13.85 18.75 10.54
C LYS A 354 12.86 17.88 9.76
N VAL A 355 13.28 17.33 8.62
CA VAL A 355 12.42 16.52 7.76
C VAL A 355 12.09 15.20 8.44
N SER A 356 13.03 14.56 9.13
CA SER A 356 12.83 13.36 9.93
C SER A 356 11.73 13.53 10.98
N ALA A 357 11.82 14.61 11.77
CA ALA A 357 10.79 14.91 12.79
C ALA A 357 9.41 15.17 12.18
N ASN A 358 9.37 15.91 11.08
CA ASN A 358 8.13 16.21 10.36
C ASN A 358 7.55 14.98 9.66
N ALA A 359 8.37 14.10 9.07
CA ALA A 359 7.91 12.85 8.48
C ALA A 359 7.12 12.03 9.50
N LYS A 360 7.67 11.87 10.71
CA LYS A 360 6.98 11.16 11.79
C LYS A 360 5.68 11.86 12.19
N ARG A 361 5.68 13.17 12.36
CA ARG A 361 4.49 13.94 12.77
C ARG A 361 3.37 13.91 11.73
N ASP A 362 3.71 14.08 10.45
CA ASP A 362 2.74 14.33 9.38
C ASP A 362 2.26 13.06 8.69
N LEU A 363 3.13 12.05 8.56
CA LEU A 363 2.90 10.87 7.74
C LEU A 363 2.58 9.61 8.54
N TYR A 364 3.04 9.50 9.79
CA TYR A 364 2.71 8.36 10.63
C TYR A 364 1.25 8.43 11.07
N LYS A 365 0.51 7.38 10.76
CA LYS A 365 -0.87 7.16 11.18
C LYS A 365 -1.04 5.74 11.68
N THR A 366 -1.83 5.58 12.72
CA THR A 366 -2.24 4.28 13.24
C THR A 366 -3.54 3.81 12.59
N TRP A 367 -3.72 2.49 12.51
CA TRP A 367 -4.99 1.94 12.02
C TRP A 367 -6.17 2.34 12.89
N ASP A 368 -5.95 2.55 14.21
CA ASP A 368 -7.01 3.04 15.12
C ASP A 368 -7.51 4.41 14.70
N GLU A 369 -6.61 5.40 14.47
CA GLU A 369 -6.97 6.74 14.02
C GLU A 369 -7.78 6.72 12.71
N VAL A 370 -7.32 5.94 11.73
CA VAL A 370 -7.99 5.91 10.43
C VAL A 370 -9.31 5.14 10.49
N THR A 371 -9.38 4.08 11.28
CA THR A 371 -10.63 3.34 11.48
C THR A 371 -11.68 4.18 12.21
N ASP A 372 -11.29 5.06 13.12
CA ASP A 372 -12.21 6.01 13.75
C ASP A 372 -12.80 6.99 12.72
N MET A 373 -11.99 7.48 11.77
CA MET A 373 -12.49 8.31 10.66
C MET A 373 -13.52 7.56 9.81
N ILE A 374 -13.21 6.33 9.41
CA ILE A 374 -14.09 5.47 8.60
C ILE A 374 -15.38 5.14 9.37
N ASN A 375 -15.29 4.81 10.65
CA ASN A 375 -16.46 4.52 11.48
C ASN A 375 -17.37 5.74 11.63
N ALA A 376 -16.82 6.93 11.78
CA ALA A 376 -17.59 8.18 11.81
C ALA A 376 -18.34 8.45 10.51
N ASP A 377 -17.71 8.15 9.34
CA ASP A 377 -18.37 8.25 8.04
C ASP A 377 -19.55 7.27 7.93
N TYR A 378 -19.37 6.03 8.37
CA TYR A 378 -20.43 5.02 8.34
C TYR A 378 -21.61 5.41 9.22
N VAL A 379 -21.37 5.88 10.45
CA VAL A 379 -22.43 6.39 11.35
C VAL A 379 -23.19 7.54 10.69
N ARG A 380 -22.50 8.48 10.06
CA ARG A 380 -23.11 9.62 9.36
C ARG A 380 -23.98 9.20 8.19
N LEU A 381 -23.50 8.26 7.36
CA LEU A 381 -24.21 7.78 6.18
C LEU A 381 -25.45 6.95 6.55
N THR A 382 -25.30 5.99 7.47
CA THR A 382 -26.42 5.15 7.92
C THR A 382 -27.51 5.93 8.68
N SER A 383 -27.13 7.06 9.32
CA SER A 383 -28.12 7.94 9.98
C SER A 383 -28.95 8.78 8.99
N LYS A 384 -28.44 9.02 7.76
CA LYS A 384 -29.18 9.73 6.70
C LYS A 384 -30.15 8.81 5.96
N SER A 385 -29.79 7.56 5.78
CA SER A 385 -30.62 6.55 5.07
C SER A 385 -31.87 6.14 5.84
N LYS A 386 -31.93 6.38 7.16
CA LYS A 386 -33.08 6.06 8.01
C LYS A 386 -34.13 7.21 8.12
N LYS A 387 -33.94 8.30 7.36
CA LYS A 387 -34.89 9.42 7.24
C LYS A 387 -35.57 9.39 5.88
#